data_07c0d57c19a9ddabbd27f2b3dfa7ff69
#
_entry.id   07c0d57c19a9ddabbd27f2b3dfa7ff69
#
_cell.length_a   1.000
_cell.length_b   1.000
_cell.length_c   1.000
_cell.angle_alpha   90.00
_cell.angle_beta   90.00
_cell.angle_gamma   90.00
#
_symmetry.space_group_name_H-M   'P 1'
#
loop_
_entity.id
_entity.type
_entity.pdbx_description
1 polymer ?
#
loop_
_entity_poly.entity_id
_entity_poly.type
_entity_poly.pdbx_seq_one_letter_code
_entity_poly.pdbx_strand_id
1 'polypeptide(L)'
;MKTLAFFRLTLVAAALALTLPQGVALAQSTGQPRDAAVAGDVPAAALSEAEIANLRTFARVYTVARWFHPSDAALAADWDALAIEAIPQVIAAGDERALAAVLESVFAPIVEHFEASAEPLGPYAGPANANGRWQWIHNGFQGIRQSGYSKFRREIGTLGQGPIFEEQLGGVHVRFPLTGEKLGDEHPSAEPRTTFSGRPEGWTPAGFDRTTRIAATIIGWGVLDQFYPYWDVVDVDWDTKLGPQLQRAAMAEDDVAFHDALRLMMHEIEDGHGGAQLRWRDIEIAPVALEHIEDKIVVAWARPETGIRAGSVVSSIDGVDAGELMHRFKSERASGSEHFRTMRALAVMIEGEPGTRAQFSLVEPDGTEREVEVERVAYTRENWPEAPRPEPVSQIEPGIVYVDPSRVTDEELIAQVDLLSGAQGLVFDLRGRPRGSSFFLSHLTDELALSARMERPVIERPDQQGVSFSEGGWRMQPLLPRLTSNTVFLSNATAVSYPESVLGVVKGNALGTIVGQASAGANGNVTLAGLPGGYRIMFTGMRVVNQDGSVHHNIGVVPDVIVEPTIAGLAAGRDEILEAGLAIVREGLSQP
;
A
#
# COMPACT_ATOMS: atom_id res chain seq x y z
N MET A 1 27.26 51.79 -15.15
CA MET A 1 26.85 50.93 -16.27
C MET A 1 27.75 49.72 -16.30
N LYS A 2 27.34 48.61 -15.73
CA LYS A 2 27.88 47.30 -15.96
C LYS A 2 26.71 46.30 -15.84
N THR A 3 26.47 45.62 -16.92
CA THR A 3 25.37 44.75 -17.24
C THR A 3 25.42 43.48 -16.37
N LEU A 4 24.37 43.22 -15.59
CA LEU A 4 24.15 41.90 -14.96
C LEU A 4 23.56 40.93 -16.01
N ALA A 5 24.31 39.88 -16.31
CA ALA A 5 23.85 38.77 -17.09
C ALA A 5 23.07 37.82 -16.19
N PHE A 6 21.78 37.65 -16.47
CA PHE A 6 20.94 36.61 -15.87
C PHE A 6 21.31 35.23 -16.46
N PHE A 7 21.91 34.38 -15.64
CA PHE A 7 21.98 32.95 -15.92
C PHE A 7 20.66 32.31 -15.46
N ARG A 8 19.83 31.95 -16.43
CA ARG A 8 18.70 31.05 -16.18
C ARG A 8 19.26 29.63 -16.00
N LEU A 9 19.35 29.19 -14.76
CA LEU A 9 19.50 27.76 -14.43
C LEU A 9 18.14 27.09 -14.64
N THR A 10 18.04 26.29 -15.68
CA THR A 10 16.92 25.38 -15.89
C THR A 10 17.08 24.22 -14.90
N LEU A 11 16.44 24.32 -13.74
CA LEU A 11 16.27 23.17 -12.83
C LEU A 11 15.25 22.23 -13.47
N VAL A 12 15.74 21.12 -14.02
CA VAL A 12 14.89 19.94 -14.27
C VAL A 12 14.64 19.29 -12.92
N ALA A 13 13.68 19.81 -12.19
CA ALA A 13 13.11 19.11 -11.05
C ALA A 13 12.19 18.00 -11.58
N ALA A 14 12.70 16.78 -11.65
CA ALA A 14 11.83 15.61 -11.73
C ALA A 14 11.11 15.48 -10.38
N ALA A 15 10.10 16.32 -10.18
CA ALA A 15 9.17 16.19 -9.08
C ALA A 15 8.32 14.96 -9.32
N LEU A 16 8.69 13.80 -8.76
CA LEU A 16 7.77 12.70 -8.52
C LEU A 16 6.76 13.18 -7.46
N ALA A 17 5.75 13.92 -7.91
CA ALA A 17 4.56 14.20 -7.12
C ALA A 17 3.77 12.90 -7.00
N LEU A 18 4.08 12.09 -5.99
CA LEU A 18 3.13 11.13 -5.43
C LEU A 18 2.07 11.94 -4.67
N THR A 19 1.16 12.54 -5.39
CA THR A 19 -0.13 12.91 -4.84
C THR A 19 -0.82 11.61 -4.43
N LEU A 20 -1.01 11.39 -3.13
CA LEU A 20 -2.26 10.74 -2.72
C LEU A 20 -3.36 11.46 -3.50
N PRO A 21 -4.40 10.78 -4.00
CA PRO A 21 -5.39 11.47 -4.78
C PRO A 21 -5.87 12.67 -3.95
N GLN A 22 -5.43 13.87 -4.36
CA GLN A 22 -6.22 15.05 -4.13
C GLN A 22 -7.60 14.62 -4.58
N GLY A 23 -8.60 14.74 -3.71
CA GLY A 23 -9.93 14.25 -3.96
C GLY A 23 -10.22 14.33 -5.46
N VAL A 24 -10.38 13.19 -6.09
CA VAL A 24 -10.95 13.13 -7.42
C VAL A 24 -12.22 13.94 -7.25
N ALA A 25 -12.26 15.10 -7.87
CA ALA A 25 -13.49 15.84 -7.98
C ALA A 25 -14.50 14.80 -8.46
N LEU A 26 -15.38 14.39 -7.56
CA LEU A 26 -16.49 13.51 -7.84
C LEU A 26 -17.28 14.24 -8.92
N ALA A 27 -17.09 13.86 -10.17
CA ALA A 27 -18.09 14.10 -11.15
C ALA A 27 -19.36 13.54 -10.51
N GLN A 28 -20.29 14.42 -10.18
CA GLN A 28 -21.62 14.05 -9.73
C GLN A 28 -22.19 13.09 -10.78
N SER A 29 -22.06 11.80 -10.53
CA SER A 29 -22.84 10.81 -11.25
C SER A 29 -24.22 10.94 -10.63
N THR A 30 -25.10 11.62 -11.35
CA THR A 30 -26.54 11.54 -11.13
C THR A 30 -26.89 10.07 -10.96
N GLY A 31 -27.40 9.74 -9.78
CA GLY A 31 -27.81 8.38 -9.42
C GLY A 31 -28.72 7.81 -10.48
N GLN A 32 -28.27 6.76 -11.15
CA GLN A 32 -29.18 5.85 -11.83
C GLN A 32 -29.61 4.77 -10.83
N PRO A 33 -30.88 4.43 -10.81
CA PRO A 33 -31.39 3.38 -9.93
C PRO A 33 -30.72 2.05 -10.24
N ARG A 34 -30.38 1.30 -9.18
CA ARG A 34 -30.00 -0.11 -9.28
C ARG A 34 -31.22 -0.93 -9.71
N ASP A 35 -31.41 -1.06 -11.00
CA ASP A 35 -32.33 -2.04 -11.58
C ASP A 35 -31.60 -2.78 -12.70
N ALA A 36 -31.15 -3.97 -12.37
CA ALA A 36 -31.18 -5.17 -13.19
C ALA A 36 -30.39 -6.27 -12.46
N ALA A 37 -31.12 -7.16 -11.81
CA ALA A 37 -30.60 -8.50 -11.53
C ALA A 37 -30.15 -9.10 -12.86
N VAL A 38 -28.85 -9.27 -13.05
CA VAL A 38 -28.30 -9.97 -14.21
C VAL A 38 -28.64 -11.45 -14.00
N ALA A 39 -29.49 -11.96 -14.88
CA ALA A 39 -29.85 -13.37 -14.90
C ALA A 39 -28.58 -14.22 -15.10
N GLY A 40 -28.21 -15.00 -14.10
CA GLY A 40 -27.06 -15.91 -14.16
C GLY A 40 -26.25 -16.03 -12.87
N ASP A 41 -26.69 -15.40 -11.78
CA ASP A 41 -25.97 -15.44 -10.51
C ASP A 41 -25.98 -16.88 -9.94
N VAL A 42 -24.81 -17.51 -9.93
CA VAL A 42 -24.62 -18.76 -9.19
C VAL A 42 -24.63 -18.39 -7.72
N PRO A 43 -25.56 -18.94 -6.90
CA PRO A 43 -25.67 -18.56 -5.50
C PRO A 43 -24.33 -18.74 -4.77
N ALA A 44 -24.07 -17.91 -3.75
CA ALA A 44 -22.96 -18.08 -2.85
C ALA A 44 -23.00 -19.52 -2.29
N ALA A 45 -21.98 -20.30 -2.60
CA ALA A 45 -21.89 -21.69 -2.18
C ALA A 45 -20.44 -22.03 -1.82
N ALA A 46 -20.29 -22.78 -0.74
CA ALA A 46 -18.98 -23.25 -0.30
C ALA A 46 -18.29 -24.09 -1.39
N LEU A 47 -16.98 -23.95 -1.49
CA LEU A 47 -16.13 -24.83 -2.28
C LEU A 47 -15.80 -26.08 -1.46
N SER A 48 -15.79 -27.24 -2.08
CA SER A 48 -15.23 -28.46 -1.52
C SER A 48 -13.69 -28.40 -1.48
N GLU A 49 -13.07 -29.27 -0.68
CA GLU A 49 -11.61 -29.38 -0.63
C GLU A 49 -11.00 -29.71 -2.00
N ALA A 50 -11.68 -30.56 -2.79
CA ALA A 50 -11.23 -30.92 -4.14
C ALA A 50 -11.30 -29.73 -5.11
N GLU A 51 -12.39 -28.93 -5.07
CA GLU A 51 -12.51 -27.72 -5.88
C GLU A 51 -11.45 -26.67 -5.50
N ILE A 52 -11.17 -26.51 -4.20
CA ILE A 52 -10.08 -25.64 -3.72
C ILE A 52 -8.73 -26.13 -4.23
N ALA A 53 -8.45 -27.44 -4.19
CA ALA A 53 -7.21 -28.02 -4.68
C ALA A 53 -7.04 -27.78 -6.20
N ASN A 54 -8.10 -27.98 -6.99
CA ASN A 54 -8.11 -27.70 -8.42
C ASN A 54 -7.83 -26.22 -8.71
N LEU A 55 -8.50 -25.32 -7.97
CA LEU A 55 -8.31 -23.87 -8.12
C LEU A 55 -6.90 -23.42 -7.70
N ARG A 56 -6.30 -24.04 -6.69
CA ARG A 56 -4.90 -23.76 -6.31
C ARG A 56 -3.93 -24.17 -7.43
N THR A 57 -4.13 -25.36 -8.01
CA THR A 57 -3.36 -25.81 -9.17
C THR A 57 -3.49 -24.85 -10.34
N PHE A 58 -4.73 -24.44 -10.67
CA PHE A 58 -4.97 -23.45 -11.71
C PHE A 58 -4.31 -22.11 -11.40
N ALA A 59 -4.45 -21.59 -10.17
CA ALA A 59 -3.89 -20.32 -9.74
C ALA A 59 -2.36 -20.29 -9.90
N ARG A 60 -1.68 -21.37 -9.53
CA ARG A 60 -0.23 -21.49 -9.69
C ARG A 60 0.20 -21.43 -11.15
N VAL A 61 -0.42 -22.25 -12.00
CA VAL A 61 -0.13 -22.29 -13.45
C VAL A 61 -0.44 -20.93 -14.09
N TYR A 62 -1.60 -20.39 -13.79
CA TYR A 62 -2.04 -19.08 -14.29
C TYR A 62 -1.06 -17.95 -13.95
N THR A 63 -0.63 -17.90 -12.69
CA THR A 63 0.28 -16.86 -12.21
C THR A 63 1.61 -16.92 -12.93
N VAL A 64 2.21 -18.11 -13.04
CA VAL A 64 3.51 -18.25 -13.70
C VAL A 64 3.39 -17.99 -15.21
N ALA A 65 2.37 -18.54 -15.87
CA ALA A 65 2.15 -18.33 -17.30
C ALA A 65 1.92 -16.85 -17.63
N ARG A 66 1.05 -16.16 -16.89
CA ARG A 66 0.74 -14.75 -17.11
C ARG A 66 1.95 -13.84 -17.00
N TRP A 67 2.78 -14.06 -16.00
CA TRP A 67 3.85 -13.11 -15.69
C TRP A 67 5.18 -13.48 -16.34
N PHE A 68 5.45 -14.75 -16.59
CA PHE A 68 6.78 -15.18 -17.00
C PHE A 68 6.85 -15.81 -18.40
N HIS A 69 5.73 -16.23 -19.01
CA HIS A 69 5.80 -16.76 -20.38
C HIS A 69 5.92 -15.63 -21.40
N PRO A 70 6.97 -15.60 -22.25
CA PRO A 70 7.29 -14.44 -23.08
C PRO A 70 6.67 -14.45 -24.48
N SER A 71 5.78 -15.40 -24.82
CA SER A 71 5.15 -15.45 -26.14
C SER A 71 4.28 -14.23 -26.42
N ASP A 72 4.13 -13.88 -27.71
CA ASP A 72 3.26 -12.79 -28.12
C ASP A 72 1.79 -13.12 -27.87
N ALA A 73 1.40 -14.38 -27.96
CA ALA A 73 0.06 -14.84 -27.63
C ALA A 73 -0.26 -14.60 -26.16
N ALA A 74 0.67 -14.94 -25.25
CA ALA A 74 0.50 -14.68 -23.81
C ALA A 74 0.47 -13.16 -23.52
N LEU A 75 1.25 -12.36 -24.24
CA LEU A 75 1.25 -10.89 -24.08
C LEU A 75 -0.09 -10.27 -24.51
N ALA A 76 -0.70 -10.79 -25.58
CA ALA A 76 -1.94 -10.28 -26.14
C ALA A 76 -3.21 -10.86 -25.49
N ALA A 77 -3.09 -11.90 -24.66
CA ALA A 77 -4.21 -12.57 -24.04
C ALA A 77 -4.97 -11.65 -23.04
N ASP A 78 -6.30 -11.71 -23.05
CA ASP A 78 -7.13 -11.16 -21.99
C ASP A 78 -7.14 -12.13 -20.80
N TRP A 79 -6.13 -12.00 -19.95
CA TRP A 79 -5.93 -12.89 -18.81
C TRP A 79 -7.08 -12.88 -17.80
N ASP A 80 -7.76 -11.76 -17.65
CA ASP A 80 -8.88 -11.64 -16.72
C ASP A 80 -10.08 -12.44 -17.25
N ALA A 81 -10.40 -12.30 -18.55
CA ALA A 81 -11.43 -13.10 -19.19
C ALA A 81 -11.08 -14.60 -19.17
N LEU A 82 -9.83 -14.94 -19.47
CA LEU A 82 -9.33 -16.33 -19.42
C LEU A 82 -9.58 -16.98 -18.04
N ALA A 83 -9.21 -16.28 -16.97
CA ALA A 83 -9.43 -16.79 -15.61
C ALA A 83 -10.92 -17.02 -15.33
N ILE A 84 -11.78 -16.03 -15.66
CA ILE A 84 -13.21 -16.11 -15.42
C ILE A 84 -13.86 -17.27 -16.21
N GLU A 85 -13.47 -17.48 -17.47
CA GLU A 85 -14.00 -18.54 -18.33
C GLU A 85 -13.49 -19.95 -17.94
N ALA A 86 -12.25 -20.06 -17.43
CA ALA A 86 -11.65 -21.32 -17.03
C ALA A 86 -12.18 -21.85 -15.68
N ILE A 87 -12.46 -20.97 -14.71
CA ILE A 87 -12.82 -21.35 -13.34
C ILE A 87 -13.98 -22.35 -13.26
N PRO A 88 -15.11 -22.21 -13.98
CA PRO A 88 -16.17 -23.20 -13.93
C PRO A 88 -15.72 -24.60 -14.39
N GLN A 89 -14.83 -24.68 -15.37
CA GLN A 89 -14.30 -25.94 -15.89
C GLN A 89 -13.31 -26.57 -14.90
N VAL A 90 -12.48 -25.76 -14.25
CA VAL A 90 -11.54 -26.16 -13.20
C VAL A 90 -12.29 -26.72 -11.99
N ILE A 91 -13.37 -26.04 -11.56
CA ILE A 91 -14.23 -26.50 -10.45
C ILE A 91 -14.90 -27.85 -10.81
N ALA A 92 -15.37 -28.00 -12.06
CA ALA A 92 -16.07 -29.20 -12.51
C ALA A 92 -15.14 -30.40 -12.78
N ALA A 93 -13.81 -30.24 -12.77
CA ALA A 93 -12.86 -31.34 -13.00
C ALA A 93 -12.92 -32.35 -11.84
N GLY A 94 -13.38 -33.55 -12.13
CA GLY A 94 -13.63 -34.56 -11.12
C GLY A 94 -12.40 -35.40 -10.71
N ASP A 95 -11.32 -35.32 -11.47
CA ASP A 95 -10.05 -36.03 -11.22
C ASP A 95 -8.87 -35.27 -11.87
N GLU A 96 -7.65 -35.76 -11.61
CA GLU A 96 -6.41 -35.16 -12.10
C GLU A 96 -6.32 -35.18 -13.63
N ARG A 97 -6.89 -36.19 -14.29
CA ARG A 97 -6.89 -36.31 -15.76
C ARG A 97 -7.82 -35.25 -16.37
N ALA A 98 -8.99 -35.06 -15.78
CA ALA A 98 -9.92 -34.02 -16.21
C ALA A 98 -9.31 -32.61 -15.98
N LEU A 99 -8.67 -32.40 -14.85
CA LEU A 99 -7.98 -31.13 -14.56
C LEU A 99 -6.84 -30.86 -15.54
N ALA A 100 -5.99 -31.88 -15.84
CA ALA A 100 -4.92 -31.75 -16.82
C ALA A 100 -5.47 -31.35 -18.21
N ALA A 101 -6.56 -32.00 -18.64
CA ALA A 101 -7.21 -31.66 -19.92
C ALA A 101 -7.76 -30.22 -19.96
N VAL A 102 -8.32 -29.74 -18.85
CA VAL A 102 -8.75 -28.33 -18.72
C VAL A 102 -7.55 -27.38 -18.83
N LEU A 103 -6.46 -27.65 -18.09
CA LEU A 103 -5.24 -26.82 -18.15
C LEU A 103 -4.65 -26.79 -19.57
N GLU A 104 -4.56 -27.94 -20.25
CA GLU A 104 -4.13 -28.00 -21.65
C GLU A 104 -5.02 -27.15 -22.56
N SER A 105 -6.33 -27.27 -22.44
CA SER A 105 -7.27 -26.53 -23.29
C SER A 105 -7.18 -25.01 -23.09
N VAL A 106 -6.89 -24.57 -21.86
CA VAL A 106 -6.81 -23.16 -21.48
C VAL A 106 -5.47 -22.55 -21.87
N PHE A 107 -4.35 -23.23 -21.57
CA PHE A 107 -3.03 -22.63 -21.68
C PHE A 107 -2.30 -22.94 -22.98
N ALA A 108 -2.44 -24.14 -23.58
CA ALA A 108 -1.72 -24.49 -24.78
C ALA A 108 -1.93 -23.53 -25.98
N PRO A 109 -3.10 -22.86 -26.14
CA PRO A 109 -3.28 -21.87 -27.22
C PRO A 109 -2.44 -20.61 -27.07
N ILE A 110 -2.00 -20.27 -25.84
CA ILE A 110 -1.30 -18.99 -25.54
C ILE A 110 0.10 -19.19 -24.95
N VAL A 111 0.39 -20.37 -24.41
CA VAL A 111 1.66 -20.75 -23.78
C VAL A 111 2.32 -21.80 -24.65
N GLU A 112 3.38 -21.40 -25.35
CA GLU A 112 4.12 -22.31 -26.24
C GLU A 112 4.68 -23.49 -25.47
N HIS A 113 4.59 -24.71 -26.04
CA HIS A 113 5.09 -25.96 -25.44
C HIS A 113 4.53 -26.23 -24.03
N PHE A 114 3.29 -25.84 -23.80
CA PHE A 114 2.58 -26.17 -22.57
C PHE A 114 2.25 -27.67 -22.54
N GLU A 115 2.53 -28.32 -21.42
CA GLU A 115 2.21 -29.73 -21.19
C GLU A 115 1.56 -29.87 -19.81
N ALA A 116 0.42 -30.56 -19.72
CA ALA A 116 -0.21 -30.97 -18.46
C ALA A 116 -0.66 -32.41 -18.53
N SER A 117 -0.39 -33.23 -17.51
CA SER A 117 -0.72 -34.65 -17.48
C SER A 117 -0.93 -35.14 -16.06
N ALA A 118 -1.86 -36.08 -15.87
CA ALA A 118 -1.98 -36.87 -14.63
C ALA A 118 -0.83 -37.86 -14.44
N GLU A 119 -0.15 -38.22 -15.52
CA GLU A 119 1.01 -39.11 -15.49
C GLU A 119 2.31 -38.30 -15.57
N PRO A 120 3.43 -38.81 -15.03
CA PRO A 120 4.73 -38.15 -15.15
C PRO A 120 5.08 -37.81 -16.60
N LEU A 121 5.53 -36.58 -16.84
CA LEU A 121 5.96 -36.12 -18.15
C LEU A 121 7.29 -36.79 -18.54
N GLY A 122 7.41 -37.17 -19.81
CA GLY A 122 8.66 -37.67 -20.36
C GLY A 122 9.76 -36.57 -20.44
N PRO A 123 10.94 -36.88 -21.01
CA PRO A 123 11.98 -35.89 -21.21
C PRO A 123 11.45 -34.68 -21.99
N TYR A 124 11.80 -33.47 -21.56
CA TYR A 124 11.35 -32.23 -22.22
C TYR A 124 11.92 -32.16 -23.65
N ALA A 125 11.02 -32.16 -24.62
CA ALA A 125 11.35 -32.06 -26.04
C ALA A 125 11.25 -30.66 -26.62
N GLY A 126 11.27 -29.61 -25.76
CA GLY A 126 11.16 -28.22 -26.19
C GLY A 126 12.24 -27.80 -27.18
N PRO A 127 12.17 -26.60 -27.78
CA PRO A 127 13.00 -26.18 -28.88
C PRO A 127 14.50 -26.24 -28.54
N ALA A 128 15.22 -27.13 -29.22
CA ALA A 128 16.62 -27.40 -28.93
C ALA A 128 17.60 -26.33 -29.44
N ASN A 129 17.21 -25.51 -30.41
CA ASN A 129 18.11 -24.60 -31.12
C ASN A 129 17.39 -23.31 -31.58
N ALA A 130 17.11 -22.39 -30.66
CA ALA A 130 16.68 -21.05 -31.07
C ALA A 130 17.88 -20.12 -31.31
N ASN A 131 17.80 -19.26 -32.32
CA ASN A 131 18.79 -18.21 -32.63
C ASN A 131 18.79 -17.05 -31.63
N GLY A 132 18.47 -17.30 -30.42
CA GLY A 132 18.28 -16.39 -29.31
C GLY A 132 16.94 -16.66 -28.63
N ARG A 133 16.86 -16.35 -27.36
CA ARG A 133 15.64 -16.52 -26.56
C ARG A 133 15.34 -15.26 -25.80
N TRP A 134 14.06 -15.01 -25.61
CA TRP A 134 13.55 -13.94 -24.79
C TRP A 134 13.09 -14.46 -23.43
N GLN A 135 13.32 -13.67 -22.38
CA GLN A 135 12.66 -13.85 -21.10
C GLN A 135 12.10 -12.52 -20.60
N TRP A 136 11.12 -12.58 -19.72
CA TRP A 136 10.61 -11.40 -19.05
C TRP A 136 11.54 -10.94 -17.95
N ILE A 137 11.72 -9.61 -17.87
CA ILE A 137 12.31 -8.92 -16.73
C ILE A 137 11.27 -7.98 -16.18
N HIS A 138 10.95 -8.15 -14.89
CA HIS A 138 10.10 -7.24 -14.17
C HIS A 138 10.95 -6.36 -13.26
N ASN A 139 10.90 -5.06 -13.47
CA ASN A 139 11.51 -4.08 -12.59
C ASN A 139 10.41 -3.52 -11.68
N GLY A 140 10.09 -4.28 -10.63
CA GLY A 140 8.88 -4.14 -9.84
C GLY A 140 7.59 -4.52 -10.60
N PHE A 141 6.45 -4.41 -9.96
CA PHE A 141 5.13 -4.66 -10.57
C PHE A 141 4.63 -3.43 -11.32
N GLN A 142 4.44 -3.55 -12.62
CA GLN A 142 3.85 -2.50 -13.44
C GLN A 142 2.32 -2.47 -13.26
N GLY A 143 1.87 -1.84 -12.19
CA GLY A 143 0.45 -1.69 -11.86
C GLY A 143 -0.21 -0.46 -12.50
N ILE A 144 -1.35 -0.08 -11.94
CA ILE A 144 -2.09 1.10 -12.39
C ILE A 144 -1.39 2.38 -11.92
N ARG A 145 -1.18 3.33 -12.83
CA ARG A 145 -0.68 4.70 -12.56
C ARG A 145 0.70 4.80 -11.90
N GLN A 146 1.62 3.87 -12.19
CA GLN A 146 2.97 3.96 -11.63
C GLN A 146 4.02 4.33 -12.66
N SER A 147 4.81 5.35 -12.32
CA SER A 147 6.07 5.64 -13.01
C SER A 147 7.22 4.91 -12.31
N GLY A 148 8.18 4.45 -13.06
CA GLY A 148 9.40 3.85 -12.52
C GLY A 148 9.40 2.33 -12.38
N TYR A 149 8.25 1.66 -12.61
CA TYR A 149 8.18 0.22 -12.77
C TYR A 149 8.04 -0.14 -14.24
N SER A 150 8.65 -1.24 -14.68
CA SER A 150 8.64 -1.65 -16.08
C SER A 150 8.71 -3.16 -16.22
N LYS A 151 8.13 -3.64 -17.32
CA LYS A 151 8.26 -5.01 -17.80
C LYS A 151 8.83 -4.96 -19.20
N PHE A 152 9.88 -5.71 -19.47
CA PHE A 152 10.47 -5.80 -20.80
C PHE A 152 11.02 -7.19 -21.06
N ARG A 153 11.12 -7.55 -22.34
CA ARG A 153 11.76 -8.79 -22.76
C ARG A 153 13.27 -8.54 -22.96
N ARG A 154 14.08 -9.39 -22.36
CA ARG A 154 15.54 -9.38 -22.52
C ARG A 154 15.97 -10.62 -23.30
N GLU A 155 16.85 -10.42 -24.29
CA GLU A 155 17.50 -11.52 -24.97
C GLU A 155 18.48 -12.22 -24.01
N ILE A 156 18.37 -13.53 -23.91
CA ILE A 156 19.31 -14.40 -23.22
C ILE A 156 20.03 -15.24 -24.28
N GLY A 157 21.35 -15.38 -24.16
CA GLY A 157 22.19 -16.03 -25.18
C GLY A 157 21.72 -17.45 -25.54
N THR A 158 22.32 -18.00 -26.56
CA THR A 158 21.91 -19.24 -27.27
C THR A 158 22.27 -20.55 -26.55
N LEU A 159 22.82 -20.54 -25.34
CA LEU A 159 23.31 -21.74 -24.65
C LEU A 159 22.23 -22.38 -23.77
N GLY A 160 21.79 -23.58 -24.17
CA GLY A 160 20.91 -24.46 -23.37
C GLY A 160 19.42 -24.23 -23.61
N GLN A 161 18.59 -25.07 -22.94
CA GLN A 161 17.12 -25.05 -23.07
C GLN A 161 16.45 -23.86 -22.39
N GLY A 162 17.20 -23.02 -21.64
CA GLY A 162 16.66 -21.96 -20.81
C GLY A 162 15.89 -22.48 -19.59
N PRO A 163 15.42 -21.58 -18.71
CA PRO A 163 14.59 -21.98 -17.57
C PRO A 163 13.22 -22.48 -18.05
N ILE A 164 12.78 -23.58 -17.43
CA ILE A 164 11.44 -24.14 -17.60
C ILE A 164 10.72 -24.09 -16.24
N PHE A 165 9.42 -23.93 -16.27
CA PHE A 165 8.54 -24.22 -15.15
C PHE A 165 8.16 -25.71 -15.26
N GLU A 166 8.41 -26.48 -14.22
CA GLU A 166 8.03 -27.89 -14.14
C GLU A 166 7.69 -28.22 -12.69
N GLU A 167 6.43 -28.50 -12.42
CA GLU A 167 5.92 -28.80 -11.08
C GLU A 167 4.85 -29.89 -11.13
N GLN A 168 4.73 -30.62 -10.02
CA GLN A 168 3.59 -31.49 -9.74
C GLN A 168 2.64 -30.80 -8.78
N LEU A 169 1.44 -30.46 -9.25
CA LEU A 169 0.45 -29.64 -8.57
C LEU A 169 -0.85 -30.44 -8.42
N GLY A 170 -1.25 -30.78 -7.20
CA GLY A 170 -2.50 -31.51 -6.96
C GLY A 170 -2.64 -32.81 -7.77
N GLY A 171 -1.54 -33.56 -7.99
CA GLY A 171 -1.54 -34.76 -8.80
C GLY A 171 -1.36 -34.55 -10.30
N VAL A 172 -1.38 -33.29 -10.80
CA VAL A 172 -1.12 -32.97 -12.21
C VAL A 172 0.32 -32.51 -12.39
N HIS A 173 1.02 -33.10 -13.35
CA HIS A 173 2.33 -32.63 -13.80
C HIS A 173 2.15 -31.55 -14.85
N VAL A 174 2.74 -30.40 -14.64
CA VAL A 174 2.66 -29.24 -15.55
C VAL A 174 4.06 -28.78 -15.94
N ARG A 175 4.26 -28.49 -17.21
CA ARG A 175 5.53 -27.98 -17.71
C ARG A 175 5.37 -27.03 -18.89
N PHE A 176 6.13 -25.96 -18.90
CA PHE A 176 6.28 -25.03 -20.03
C PHE A 176 7.56 -24.19 -19.90
N PRO A 177 8.10 -23.66 -21.02
CA PRO A 177 9.31 -22.82 -20.96
C PRO A 177 8.98 -21.44 -20.38
N LEU A 178 9.95 -20.88 -19.66
CA LEU A 178 9.94 -19.47 -19.21
C LEU A 178 10.70 -18.57 -20.19
N THR A 179 11.05 -19.10 -21.37
CA THR A 179 11.73 -18.39 -22.46
C THR A 179 11.00 -18.66 -23.77
N GLY A 180 10.84 -17.61 -24.58
CA GLY A 180 10.31 -17.73 -25.94
C GLY A 180 11.40 -17.68 -26.98
N GLU A 181 11.13 -18.19 -28.18
CA GLU A 181 12.05 -18.11 -29.31
C GLU A 181 12.11 -16.67 -29.88
N LYS A 182 13.31 -16.27 -30.30
CA LYS A 182 13.48 -15.04 -31.08
C LYS A 182 13.10 -15.31 -32.53
N LEU A 183 12.00 -14.73 -32.98
CA LEU A 183 11.54 -14.79 -34.37
C LEU A 183 12.10 -13.59 -35.13
N GLY A 184 13.33 -13.74 -35.72
CA GLY A 184 13.97 -12.72 -36.55
C GLY A 184 14.58 -11.53 -35.77
N ASP A 185 15.05 -10.52 -36.47
CA ASP A 185 15.66 -9.30 -35.90
C ASP A 185 14.62 -8.21 -35.56
N GLU A 186 13.38 -8.39 -35.95
CA GLU A 186 12.30 -7.47 -35.62
C GLU A 186 11.67 -7.83 -34.26
N HIS A 187 11.32 -6.81 -33.50
CA HIS A 187 10.44 -7.00 -32.37
C HIS A 187 9.15 -7.65 -32.85
N PRO A 188 8.73 -8.81 -32.31
CA PRO A 188 7.49 -9.41 -32.74
C PRO A 188 6.38 -8.37 -32.63
N SER A 189 5.72 -8.08 -33.74
CA SER A 189 4.53 -7.24 -33.72
C SER A 189 3.48 -7.94 -32.89
N ALA A 190 2.90 -7.25 -31.92
CA ALA A 190 1.89 -7.76 -31.00
C ALA A 190 0.52 -7.96 -31.69
N GLU A 191 0.51 -8.69 -32.81
CA GLU A 191 -0.76 -9.15 -33.36
C GLU A 191 -1.16 -10.45 -32.63
N PRO A 192 -2.31 -10.49 -31.97
CA PRO A 192 -2.75 -11.68 -31.24
C PRO A 192 -2.90 -12.83 -32.21
N ARG A 193 -2.12 -13.90 -32.02
CA ARG A 193 -2.21 -15.13 -32.82
C ARG A 193 -3.39 -16.01 -32.42
N THR A 194 -3.98 -15.77 -31.27
CA THR A 194 -5.19 -16.45 -30.80
C THR A 194 -6.12 -15.42 -30.18
N THR A 195 -7.27 -15.30 -30.76
CA THR A 195 -8.43 -14.71 -30.08
C THR A 195 -8.94 -15.76 -29.11
N PHE A 196 -8.68 -15.59 -27.81
CA PHE A 196 -9.59 -16.18 -26.84
C PHE A 196 -11.00 -15.72 -27.22
N SER A 197 -11.98 -16.62 -27.17
CA SER A 197 -13.34 -16.31 -27.54
C SER A 197 -13.73 -15.00 -26.86
N GLY A 198 -13.92 -13.96 -27.65
CA GLY A 198 -14.07 -12.61 -27.12
C GLY A 198 -15.20 -12.59 -26.11
N ARG A 199 -15.07 -11.71 -25.15
CA ARG A 199 -16.16 -11.42 -24.20
C ARG A 199 -17.46 -11.29 -24.99
N PRO A 200 -18.57 -11.89 -24.55
CA PRO A 200 -19.86 -11.63 -25.15
C PRO A 200 -20.09 -10.12 -25.29
N GLU A 201 -20.64 -9.68 -26.40
CA GLU A 201 -20.93 -8.27 -26.63
C GLU A 201 -21.72 -7.70 -25.44
N GLY A 202 -21.20 -6.64 -24.80
CA GLY A 202 -21.81 -6.05 -23.60
C GLY A 202 -21.44 -6.72 -22.26
N TRP A 203 -20.55 -7.74 -22.24
CA TRP A 203 -20.12 -8.33 -21.00
C TRP A 203 -19.25 -7.35 -20.19
N THR A 204 -19.63 -7.11 -18.96
CA THR A 204 -18.84 -6.41 -17.96
C THR A 204 -18.74 -7.31 -16.72
N PRO A 205 -17.55 -7.49 -16.13
CA PRO A 205 -17.46 -8.27 -14.89
C PRO A 205 -18.30 -7.60 -13.81
N ALA A 206 -19.35 -8.30 -13.38
CA ALA A 206 -20.10 -7.89 -12.21
C ALA A 206 -19.29 -8.26 -10.95
N GLY A 207 -19.07 -7.32 -10.03
CA GLY A 207 -18.24 -7.54 -8.86
C GLY A 207 -18.71 -8.69 -7.96
N PHE A 208 -20.00 -8.93 -7.89
CA PHE A 208 -20.60 -10.02 -7.09
C PHE A 208 -20.85 -11.32 -7.85
N ASP A 209 -20.50 -11.42 -9.14
CA ASP A 209 -20.46 -12.72 -9.82
C ASP A 209 -19.40 -13.61 -9.18
N ARG A 210 -19.81 -14.82 -8.77
CA ARG A 210 -18.97 -15.77 -8.01
C ARG A 210 -17.66 -16.08 -8.75
N THR A 211 -17.73 -16.31 -10.05
CA THR A 211 -16.57 -16.65 -10.87
C THR A 211 -15.61 -15.48 -10.98
N THR A 212 -16.13 -14.26 -11.13
CA THR A 212 -15.36 -13.03 -11.15
C THR A 212 -14.65 -12.80 -9.82
N ARG A 213 -15.33 -13.06 -8.67
CA ARG A 213 -14.71 -12.93 -7.34
C ARG A 213 -13.57 -13.94 -7.13
N ILE A 214 -13.77 -15.20 -7.54
CA ILE A 214 -12.72 -16.23 -7.47
C ILE A 214 -11.53 -15.84 -8.37
N ALA A 215 -11.78 -15.36 -9.60
CA ALA A 215 -10.74 -14.89 -10.51
C ALA A 215 -9.97 -13.70 -9.90
N ALA A 216 -10.68 -12.71 -9.34
CA ALA A 216 -10.05 -11.57 -8.69
C ALA A 216 -9.14 -11.99 -7.52
N THR A 217 -9.58 -12.98 -6.74
CA THR A 217 -8.78 -13.54 -5.64
C THR A 217 -7.52 -14.23 -6.14
N ILE A 218 -7.62 -15.08 -7.18
CA ILE A 218 -6.47 -15.75 -7.80
C ILE A 218 -5.47 -14.74 -8.35
N ILE A 219 -5.96 -13.71 -9.05
CA ILE A 219 -5.11 -12.67 -9.64
C ILE A 219 -4.43 -11.85 -8.55
N GLY A 220 -5.17 -11.44 -7.51
CA GLY A 220 -4.62 -10.69 -6.39
C GLY A 220 -3.57 -11.47 -5.62
N TRP A 221 -3.87 -12.75 -5.31
CA TRP A 221 -2.93 -13.67 -4.67
C TRP A 221 -1.65 -13.83 -5.51
N GLY A 222 -1.78 -14.08 -6.82
CA GLY A 222 -0.63 -14.29 -7.70
C GLY A 222 0.21 -13.04 -7.91
N VAL A 223 -0.38 -11.83 -7.90
CA VAL A 223 0.39 -10.58 -7.94
C VAL A 223 1.24 -10.43 -6.68
N LEU A 224 0.69 -10.70 -5.51
CA LEU A 224 1.42 -10.63 -4.25
C LEU A 224 2.49 -11.71 -4.18
N ASP A 225 2.16 -12.95 -4.55
CA ASP A 225 3.10 -14.07 -4.61
C ASP A 225 4.39 -13.72 -5.36
N GLN A 226 4.26 -13.11 -6.53
CA GLN A 226 5.39 -12.84 -7.40
C GLN A 226 6.06 -11.48 -7.16
N PHE A 227 5.36 -10.48 -6.65
CA PHE A 227 5.84 -9.09 -6.68
C PHE A 227 5.89 -8.39 -5.32
N TYR A 228 5.38 -8.98 -4.24
CA TYR A 228 5.52 -8.37 -2.92
C TYR A 228 6.99 -8.48 -2.44
N PRO A 229 7.66 -7.35 -2.14
CA PRO A 229 9.12 -7.37 -1.98
C PRO A 229 9.60 -7.77 -0.59
N TYR A 230 8.71 -8.10 0.35
CA TYR A 230 9.06 -8.35 1.74
C TYR A 230 8.85 -9.80 2.21
N TRP A 231 8.75 -10.79 1.28
CA TRP A 231 8.57 -12.19 1.64
C TRP A 231 9.70 -12.77 2.51
N ASP A 232 10.88 -12.16 2.49
CA ASP A 232 12.01 -12.51 3.36
C ASP A 232 11.99 -11.78 4.72
N VAL A 233 11.03 -10.89 4.95
CA VAL A 233 10.88 -10.08 6.18
C VAL A 233 9.65 -10.51 6.97
N VAL A 234 8.55 -10.85 6.29
CA VAL A 234 7.30 -11.28 6.91
C VAL A 234 7.26 -12.81 7.03
N ASP A 235 6.85 -13.31 8.21
CA ASP A 235 6.76 -14.76 8.48
C ASP A 235 5.38 -15.31 8.11
N VAL A 236 5.12 -15.40 6.79
CA VAL A 236 3.83 -15.84 6.25
C VAL A 236 4.04 -16.93 5.20
N ASP A 237 3.44 -18.09 5.42
CA ASP A 237 3.31 -19.12 4.38
C ASP A 237 2.15 -18.74 3.44
N TRP A 238 2.50 -18.02 2.36
CA TRP A 238 1.54 -17.42 1.43
C TRP A 238 0.72 -18.46 0.67
N ASP A 239 1.31 -19.61 0.33
CA ASP A 239 0.61 -20.68 -0.38
C ASP A 239 -0.57 -21.23 0.42
N THR A 240 -0.44 -21.31 1.74
CA THR A 240 -1.53 -21.80 2.60
C THR A 240 -2.70 -20.82 2.68
N LYS A 241 -2.48 -19.56 2.37
CA LYS A 241 -3.50 -18.50 2.46
C LYS A 241 -4.52 -18.54 1.32
N LEU A 242 -4.18 -19.09 0.15
CA LEU A 242 -5.06 -19.06 -1.02
C LEU A 242 -6.38 -19.80 -0.80
N GLY A 243 -6.34 -21.02 -0.22
CA GLY A 243 -7.56 -21.81 -0.02
C GLY A 243 -8.64 -21.09 0.81
N PRO A 244 -8.34 -20.61 2.01
CA PRO A 244 -9.28 -19.79 2.79
C PRO A 244 -9.80 -18.55 2.06
N GLN A 245 -8.97 -17.88 1.24
CA GLN A 245 -9.38 -16.71 0.47
C GLN A 245 -10.35 -17.08 -0.66
N LEU A 246 -10.10 -18.19 -1.37
CA LEU A 246 -11.01 -18.71 -2.38
C LEU A 246 -12.39 -19.05 -1.77
N GLN A 247 -12.39 -19.62 -0.57
CA GLN A 247 -13.62 -19.93 0.15
C GLN A 247 -14.41 -18.66 0.49
N ARG A 248 -13.74 -17.62 1.02
CA ARG A 248 -14.37 -16.32 1.31
C ARG A 248 -14.93 -15.68 0.04
N ALA A 249 -14.18 -15.70 -1.07
CA ALA A 249 -14.62 -15.17 -2.34
C ALA A 249 -15.84 -15.90 -2.90
N ALA A 250 -15.87 -17.23 -2.79
CA ALA A 250 -17.00 -18.04 -3.24
C ALA A 250 -18.27 -17.80 -2.42
N MET A 251 -18.10 -17.54 -1.11
CA MET A 251 -19.19 -17.37 -0.14
C MET A 251 -19.67 -15.91 0.01
N ALA A 252 -18.97 -14.94 -0.56
CA ALA A 252 -19.38 -13.54 -0.47
C ALA A 252 -20.75 -13.32 -1.13
N GLU A 253 -21.69 -12.73 -0.39
CA GLU A 253 -23.06 -12.54 -0.83
C GLU A 253 -23.26 -11.23 -1.58
N ASP A 254 -22.37 -10.26 -1.38
CA ASP A 254 -22.40 -8.94 -2.01
C ASP A 254 -21.00 -8.34 -2.18
N ASP A 255 -20.94 -7.15 -2.76
CA ASP A 255 -19.71 -6.39 -2.99
C ASP A 255 -18.98 -6.04 -1.68
N VAL A 256 -19.72 -5.81 -0.59
CA VAL A 256 -19.14 -5.45 0.71
C VAL A 256 -18.45 -6.66 1.32
N ALA A 257 -19.14 -7.82 1.34
CA ALA A 257 -18.56 -9.07 1.83
C ALA A 257 -17.33 -9.50 1.03
N PHE A 258 -17.32 -9.30 -0.28
CA PHE A 258 -16.14 -9.60 -1.09
C PHE A 258 -15.01 -8.59 -0.87
N HIS A 259 -15.32 -7.31 -0.74
CA HIS A 259 -14.32 -6.31 -0.37
C HIS A 259 -13.65 -6.64 0.98
N ASP A 260 -14.44 -7.09 1.96
CA ASP A 260 -13.92 -7.52 3.25
C ASP A 260 -13.04 -8.78 3.13
N ALA A 261 -13.40 -9.73 2.25
CA ALA A 261 -12.55 -10.86 1.92
C ALA A 261 -11.18 -10.43 1.35
N LEU A 262 -11.18 -9.46 0.42
CA LEU A 262 -9.93 -8.89 -0.12
C LEU A 262 -9.13 -8.15 0.96
N ARG A 263 -9.78 -7.41 1.87
CA ARG A 263 -9.10 -6.77 2.99
C ARG A 263 -8.40 -7.78 3.90
N LEU A 264 -9.07 -8.89 4.21
CA LEU A 264 -8.48 -9.97 4.99
C LEU A 264 -7.28 -10.61 4.27
N MET A 265 -7.35 -10.77 2.94
CA MET A 265 -6.20 -11.20 2.16
C MET A 265 -5.02 -10.22 2.28
N MET A 266 -5.29 -8.92 2.22
CA MET A 266 -4.26 -7.89 2.36
C MET A 266 -3.72 -7.76 3.79
N HIS A 267 -4.47 -8.19 4.81
CA HIS A 267 -3.96 -8.26 6.18
C HIS A 267 -2.84 -9.29 6.33
N GLU A 268 -2.95 -10.42 5.64
CA GLU A 268 -2.00 -11.52 5.74
C GLU A 268 -0.56 -11.16 5.27
N ILE A 269 -0.39 -10.14 4.44
CA ILE A 269 0.96 -9.73 3.98
C ILE A 269 1.67 -8.76 4.93
N GLU A 270 1.06 -8.39 6.04
CA GLU A 270 1.64 -7.51 7.06
C GLU A 270 2.23 -6.19 6.50
N ASP A 271 1.58 -5.59 5.51
CA ASP A 271 2.04 -4.38 4.84
C ASP A 271 1.24 -3.15 5.29
N GLY A 272 1.90 -2.15 5.85
CA GLY A 272 1.25 -0.90 6.27
C GLY A 272 0.56 -0.12 5.15
N HIS A 273 0.98 -0.25 3.90
CA HIS A 273 0.27 0.26 2.73
C HIS A 273 -0.78 -0.73 2.20
N GLY A 274 -0.80 -1.96 2.73
CA GLY A 274 -1.71 -3.00 2.29
C GLY A 274 -3.17 -2.60 2.44
N GLY A 275 -3.96 -2.90 1.42
CA GLY A 275 -5.38 -2.61 1.45
C GLY A 275 -6.11 -3.05 0.19
N ALA A 276 -7.43 -3.12 0.29
CA ALA A 276 -8.33 -3.28 -0.83
C ALA A 276 -9.17 -2.02 -1.00
N GLN A 277 -9.47 -1.66 -2.23
CA GLN A 277 -10.30 -0.50 -2.55
C GLN A 277 -11.53 -0.95 -3.32
N LEU A 278 -12.68 -0.54 -2.83
CA LEU A 278 -13.95 -0.62 -3.53
C LEU A 278 -14.26 0.74 -4.16
N ARG A 279 -14.57 0.76 -5.45
CA ARG A 279 -14.67 1.99 -6.24
C ARG A 279 -15.80 2.95 -5.80
N TRP A 280 -16.80 2.45 -5.06
CA TRP A 280 -18.07 3.17 -4.82
C TRP A 280 -18.63 3.02 -3.40
N ARG A 281 -17.81 2.70 -2.42
CA ARG A 281 -18.28 2.73 -1.04
C ARG A 281 -18.16 4.14 -0.49
N ASP A 282 -19.29 4.78 -0.29
CA ASP A 282 -19.35 6.02 0.47
C ASP A 282 -19.35 5.66 1.96
N ILE A 283 -18.45 6.24 2.72
CA ILE A 283 -18.42 6.15 4.18
C ILE A 283 -18.45 7.55 4.77
N GLU A 284 -19.03 7.65 5.95
CA GLU A 284 -18.99 8.83 6.79
C GLU A 284 -18.28 8.52 8.10
N ILE A 285 -17.78 9.55 8.77
CA ILE A 285 -17.04 9.43 10.03
C ILE A 285 -17.67 10.28 11.12
N ALA A 286 -17.63 9.81 12.36
CA ALA A 286 -17.87 10.68 13.49
C ALA A 286 -16.72 11.71 13.57
N PRO A 287 -16.99 13.03 13.76
CA PRO A 287 -15.96 14.06 13.82
C PRO A 287 -15.24 14.06 15.18
N VAL A 288 -14.66 12.92 15.53
CA VAL A 288 -13.98 12.61 16.79
C VAL A 288 -12.66 11.91 16.47
N ALA A 289 -11.53 12.43 16.97
CA ALA A 289 -10.25 11.75 16.92
C ALA A 289 -10.06 10.87 18.16
N LEU A 290 -9.73 9.60 17.95
CA LEU A 290 -9.47 8.64 19.02
C LEU A 290 -7.98 8.34 19.10
N GLU A 291 -7.46 8.18 20.32
CA GLU A 291 -6.13 7.66 20.60
C GLU A 291 -6.18 6.52 21.63
N HIS A 292 -5.15 5.68 21.62
CA HIS A 292 -4.97 4.64 22.62
C HIS A 292 -3.87 5.08 23.60
N ILE A 293 -4.27 5.42 24.81
CA ILE A 293 -3.41 6.02 25.84
C ILE A 293 -3.70 5.34 27.18
N GLU A 294 -2.65 4.95 27.92
CA GLU A 294 -2.76 4.30 29.24
C GLU A 294 -3.72 3.09 29.20
N ASP A 295 -3.59 2.27 28.12
CA ASP A 295 -4.42 1.08 27.85
C ASP A 295 -5.93 1.37 27.71
N LYS A 296 -6.29 2.61 27.36
CA LYS A 296 -7.67 3.04 27.13
C LYS A 296 -7.83 3.71 25.78
N ILE A 297 -9.02 3.59 25.21
CA ILE A 297 -9.42 4.36 24.03
C ILE A 297 -9.97 5.69 24.52
N VAL A 298 -9.35 6.77 24.06
CA VAL A 298 -9.59 8.12 24.59
C VAL A 298 -9.91 9.08 23.45
N VAL A 299 -10.80 10.01 23.67
CA VAL A 299 -11.03 11.11 22.74
C VAL A 299 -9.87 12.09 22.84
N ALA A 300 -9.04 12.13 21.81
CA ALA A 300 -7.95 13.11 21.71
C ALA A 300 -8.48 14.51 21.31
N TRP A 301 -9.47 14.52 20.44
CA TRP A 301 -10.14 15.74 20.00
C TRP A 301 -11.54 15.40 19.46
N ALA A 302 -12.46 16.34 19.58
CA ALA A 302 -13.77 16.27 18.96
C ALA A 302 -14.21 17.66 18.49
N ARG A 303 -15.02 17.71 17.46
CA ARG A 303 -15.62 18.98 17.03
C ARG A 303 -16.48 19.56 18.16
N PRO A 304 -16.43 20.90 18.38
CA PRO A 304 -17.15 21.54 19.49
C PRO A 304 -18.65 21.24 19.53
N GLU A 305 -19.29 21.09 18.38
CA GLU A 305 -20.71 20.79 18.26
C GLU A 305 -21.10 19.40 18.81
N THR A 306 -20.15 18.48 18.93
CA THR A 306 -20.40 17.16 19.53
C THR A 306 -20.60 17.23 21.05
N GLY A 307 -20.07 18.27 21.68
CA GLY A 307 -20.06 18.42 23.13
C GLY A 307 -19.23 17.39 23.88
N ILE A 308 -18.37 16.64 23.18
CA ILE A 308 -17.43 15.65 23.76
C ILE A 308 -16.14 16.38 24.16
N ARG A 309 -15.62 16.08 25.34
CA ARG A 309 -14.36 16.67 25.84
C ARG A 309 -13.16 15.77 25.51
N ALA A 310 -12.03 16.38 25.17
CA ALA A 310 -10.76 15.68 25.10
C ALA A 310 -10.41 15.05 26.46
N GLY A 311 -9.76 13.87 26.45
CA GLY A 311 -9.46 13.09 27.63
C GLY A 311 -10.64 12.22 28.11
N SER A 312 -11.82 12.25 27.47
CA SER A 312 -12.91 11.32 27.76
C SER A 312 -12.55 9.91 27.30
N VAL A 313 -12.73 8.93 28.17
CA VAL A 313 -12.51 7.51 27.87
C VAL A 313 -13.75 6.94 27.17
N VAL A 314 -13.55 6.26 26.04
CA VAL A 314 -14.61 5.63 25.26
C VAL A 314 -14.81 4.20 25.76
N SER A 315 -15.99 3.90 26.29
CA SER A 315 -16.36 2.56 26.77
C SER A 315 -17.00 1.72 25.68
N SER A 316 -17.87 2.33 24.85
CA SER A 316 -18.48 1.65 23.70
C SER A 316 -18.77 2.62 22.56
N ILE A 317 -18.90 2.07 21.34
CA ILE A 317 -19.37 2.78 20.15
C ILE A 317 -20.46 1.92 19.50
N ASP A 318 -21.61 2.51 19.22
CA ASP A 318 -22.79 1.83 18.64
C ASP A 318 -23.19 0.56 19.43
N GLY A 319 -23.04 0.61 20.76
CA GLY A 319 -23.38 -0.48 21.68
C GLY A 319 -22.36 -1.63 21.75
N VAL A 320 -21.23 -1.54 21.05
CA VAL A 320 -20.14 -2.52 21.09
C VAL A 320 -18.99 -1.99 21.94
N ASP A 321 -18.44 -2.83 22.83
CA ASP A 321 -17.28 -2.48 23.67
C ASP A 321 -16.11 -1.95 22.81
N ALA A 322 -15.52 -0.84 23.23
CA ALA A 322 -14.48 -0.17 22.45
C ALA A 322 -13.20 -1.00 22.35
N GLY A 323 -12.83 -1.75 23.38
CA GLY A 323 -11.68 -2.67 23.36
C GLY A 323 -11.92 -3.84 22.40
N GLU A 324 -13.14 -4.40 22.37
CA GLU A 324 -13.54 -5.44 21.42
C GLU A 324 -13.46 -4.92 19.98
N LEU A 325 -13.97 -3.72 19.70
CA LEU A 325 -13.88 -3.07 18.39
C LEU A 325 -12.41 -2.89 17.95
N MET A 326 -11.58 -2.36 18.84
CA MET A 326 -10.16 -2.15 18.55
C MET A 326 -9.45 -3.48 18.24
N HIS A 327 -9.66 -4.51 19.07
CA HIS A 327 -9.08 -5.83 18.84
C HIS A 327 -9.51 -6.41 17.49
N ARG A 328 -10.81 -6.37 17.16
CA ARG A 328 -11.35 -6.83 15.89
C ARG A 328 -10.70 -6.09 14.72
N PHE A 329 -10.69 -4.75 14.74
CA PHE A 329 -10.15 -3.99 13.62
C PHE A 329 -8.62 -4.10 13.49
N LYS A 330 -7.88 -4.30 14.57
CA LYS A 330 -6.44 -4.62 14.51
C LYS A 330 -6.19 -5.96 13.82
N SER A 331 -7.05 -6.96 14.03
CA SER A 331 -6.94 -8.29 13.41
C SER A 331 -7.42 -8.35 11.96
N GLU A 332 -8.10 -7.32 11.47
CA GLU A 332 -8.64 -7.24 10.11
C GLU A 332 -7.89 -6.25 9.20
N ARG A 333 -6.88 -5.55 9.71
CA ARG A 333 -6.17 -4.50 8.98
C ARG A 333 -4.72 -4.86 8.72
N ALA A 334 -4.28 -4.50 7.52
CA ALA A 334 -2.88 -4.63 7.14
C ALA A 334 -1.96 -3.92 8.15
N SER A 335 -0.77 -4.47 8.30
CA SER A 335 0.18 -4.19 9.36
C SER A 335 0.90 -2.84 9.20
N GLY A 336 1.87 -2.62 9.97
CA GLY A 336 2.73 -1.46 10.16
C GLY A 336 3.34 -1.57 11.54
N SER A 337 3.94 -0.50 12.07
CA SER A 337 4.29 -0.45 13.48
C SER A 337 3.05 -0.66 14.36
N GLU A 338 3.26 -1.07 15.63
CA GLU A 338 2.13 -1.29 16.55
C GLU A 338 1.30 -0.01 16.76
N HIS A 339 1.96 1.16 16.83
CA HIS A 339 1.30 2.45 16.91
C HIS A 339 0.44 2.73 15.65
N PHE A 340 0.96 2.42 14.47
CA PHE A 340 0.21 2.61 13.22
C PHE A 340 -0.98 1.66 13.09
N ARG A 341 -0.81 0.38 13.46
CA ARG A 341 -1.90 -0.61 13.48
C ARG A 341 -3.03 -0.16 14.41
N THR A 342 -2.67 0.32 15.60
CA THR A 342 -3.61 0.89 16.58
C THR A 342 -4.32 2.11 16.00
N MET A 343 -3.60 3.07 15.46
CA MET A 343 -4.16 4.27 14.85
C MET A 343 -5.14 3.94 13.71
N ARG A 344 -4.80 2.97 12.83
CA ARG A 344 -5.71 2.52 11.77
C ARG A 344 -6.98 1.86 12.30
N ALA A 345 -6.89 1.07 13.37
CA ALA A 345 -8.06 0.48 14.00
C ALA A 345 -8.98 1.56 14.57
N LEU A 346 -8.43 2.53 15.30
CA LEU A 346 -9.18 3.65 15.87
C LEU A 346 -9.86 4.51 14.79
N ALA A 347 -9.20 4.74 13.64
CA ALA A 347 -9.78 5.47 12.52
C ALA A 347 -11.03 4.78 11.94
N VAL A 348 -11.06 3.44 11.94
CA VAL A 348 -12.21 2.68 11.45
C VAL A 348 -13.36 2.62 12.46
N MET A 349 -13.06 2.72 13.75
CA MET A 349 -14.09 2.68 14.80
C MET A 349 -15.10 3.83 14.70
N ILE A 350 -14.70 4.93 14.06
CA ILE A 350 -15.57 6.11 13.85
C ILE A 350 -16.30 6.10 12.50
N GLU A 351 -16.01 5.15 11.61
CA GLU A 351 -16.66 5.02 10.31
C GLU A 351 -18.10 4.47 10.45
N GLY A 352 -18.94 4.77 9.47
CA GLY A 352 -20.28 4.21 9.36
C GLY A 352 -20.94 4.53 8.02
N GLU A 353 -22.14 3.99 7.83
CA GLU A 353 -22.95 4.24 6.64
C GLU A 353 -23.37 5.70 6.56
N PRO A 354 -23.47 6.29 5.34
CA PRO A 354 -23.90 7.65 5.15
C PRO A 354 -25.27 7.96 5.79
N GLY A 355 -25.36 9.13 6.44
CA GLY A 355 -26.56 9.61 7.10
C GLY A 355 -26.85 8.93 8.44
N THR A 356 -25.92 8.14 8.99
CA THR A 356 -26.07 7.50 10.30
C THR A 356 -25.49 8.37 11.42
N ARG A 357 -25.78 8.00 12.65
CA ARG A 357 -25.23 8.61 13.85
C ARG A 357 -24.42 7.57 14.62
N ALA A 358 -23.31 8.00 15.22
CA ALA A 358 -22.52 7.20 16.13
C ALA A 358 -22.99 7.42 17.58
N GLN A 359 -23.21 6.37 18.33
CA GLN A 359 -23.53 6.45 19.75
C GLN A 359 -22.28 6.11 20.57
N PHE A 360 -21.81 7.06 21.36
CA PHE A 360 -20.65 6.90 22.24
C PHE A 360 -21.09 6.77 23.70
N SER A 361 -20.63 5.73 24.38
CA SER A 361 -20.64 5.69 25.85
C SER A 361 -19.28 6.16 26.37
N LEU A 362 -19.25 7.21 27.16
CA LEU A 362 -18.05 7.92 27.58
C LEU A 362 -17.95 8.00 29.10
N VAL A 363 -16.71 7.97 29.60
CA VAL A 363 -16.37 8.42 30.95
C VAL A 363 -15.57 9.71 30.82
N GLU A 364 -16.16 10.82 31.21
CA GLU A 364 -15.57 12.16 31.16
C GLU A 364 -14.36 12.30 32.10
N PRO A 365 -13.45 13.27 31.93
CA PRO A 365 -12.29 13.44 32.81
C PRO A 365 -12.62 13.67 34.28
N ASP A 366 -13.83 14.12 34.61
CA ASP A 366 -14.30 14.27 35.98
C ASP A 366 -14.96 12.98 36.54
N GLY A 367 -14.97 11.89 35.76
CA GLY A 367 -15.57 10.61 36.14
C GLY A 367 -17.08 10.49 35.84
N THR A 368 -17.69 11.50 35.21
CA THR A 368 -19.11 11.46 34.82
C THR A 368 -19.32 10.52 33.64
N GLU A 369 -20.24 9.58 33.73
CA GLU A 369 -20.65 8.74 32.60
C GLU A 369 -21.67 9.50 31.72
N ARG A 370 -21.51 9.40 30.41
CA ARG A 370 -22.37 10.04 29.41
C ARG A 370 -22.60 9.17 28.20
N GLU A 371 -23.82 9.22 27.68
CA GLU A 371 -24.19 8.78 26.36
C GLU A 371 -24.24 10.00 25.42
N VAL A 372 -23.55 9.96 24.29
CA VAL A 372 -23.53 11.04 23.31
C VAL A 372 -23.77 10.47 21.92
N GLU A 373 -24.73 11.05 21.21
CA GLU A 373 -25.03 10.70 19.84
C GLU A 373 -24.46 11.77 18.90
N VAL A 374 -23.59 11.34 17.97
CA VAL A 374 -22.84 12.23 17.07
C VAL A 374 -23.22 11.91 15.62
N GLU A 375 -23.59 12.92 14.85
CA GLU A 375 -23.84 12.77 13.41
C GLU A 375 -22.54 12.48 12.68
N ARG A 376 -22.54 11.46 11.83
CA ARG A 376 -21.42 11.18 10.93
C ARG A 376 -21.42 12.18 9.79
N VAL A 377 -20.26 12.54 9.32
CA VAL A 377 -20.03 13.51 8.24
C VAL A 377 -19.19 12.87 7.15
N ALA A 378 -19.29 13.39 5.92
CA ALA A 378 -18.56 12.85 4.78
C ALA A 378 -17.05 12.74 5.06
N TYR A 379 -16.45 11.61 4.69
CA TYR A 379 -15.02 11.36 4.82
C TYR A 379 -14.25 12.23 3.83
N THR A 380 -13.91 13.45 4.27
CA THR A 380 -13.12 14.41 3.50
C THR A 380 -11.96 14.92 4.35
N ARG A 381 -10.95 15.52 3.71
CA ARG A 381 -9.85 16.16 4.44
C ARG A 381 -10.32 17.24 5.41
N GLU A 382 -11.35 18.01 5.03
CA GLU A 382 -11.91 19.09 5.84
C GLU A 382 -12.67 18.58 7.06
N ASN A 383 -13.22 17.37 6.94
CA ASN A 383 -13.99 16.72 8.00
C ASN A 383 -13.14 15.81 8.88
N TRP A 384 -11.87 15.54 8.47
CA TRP A 384 -10.98 14.71 9.28
C TRP A 384 -10.71 15.40 10.63
N PRO A 385 -10.94 14.72 11.75
CA PRO A 385 -10.76 15.30 13.06
C PRO A 385 -9.27 15.42 13.40
N GLU A 386 -8.79 16.64 13.57
CA GLU A 386 -7.42 16.92 14.00
C GLU A 386 -7.42 17.88 15.18
N ALA A 387 -6.57 17.62 16.18
CA ALA A 387 -6.34 18.54 17.29
C ALA A 387 -5.71 19.84 16.77
N PRO A 388 -6.05 21.00 17.36
CA PRO A 388 -5.43 22.29 17.04
C PRO A 388 -3.91 22.25 17.22
N ARG A 389 -3.19 22.81 16.26
CA ARG A 389 -1.73 22.98 16.30
C ARG A 389 -1.37 24.46 16.19
N PRO A 390 -0.16 24.88 16.57
CA PRO A 390 0.32 26.23 16.33
C PRO A 390 0.17 26.68 14.87
N GLU A 391 0.25 27.99 14.62
CA GLU A 391 0.30 28.50 13.24
C GLU A 391 1.44 27.82 12.45
N PRO A 392 1.23 27.49 11.16
CA PRO A 392 2.11 26.59 10.39
C PRO A 392 3.59 26.99 10.37
N VAL A 393 3.90 28.29 10.38
CA VAL A 393 5.24 28.83 10.60
C VAL A 393 5.11 29.98 11.56
N SER A 394 5.59 29.83 12.77
CA SER A 394 5.44 30.85 13.81
C SER A 394 6.57 30.83 14.83
N GLN A 395 6.93 31.99 15.33
CA GLN A 395 7.78 32.09 16.49
C GLN A 395 6.95 31.72 17.73
N ILE A 396 7.09 30.49 18.19
CA ILE A 396 6.31 29.95 19.32
C ILE A 396 6.85 30.43 20.67
N GLU A 397 8.15 30.70 20.73
CA GLU A 397 8.87 31.30 21.87
C GLU A 397 9.99 32.23 21.37
N PRO A 398 10.52 33.13 22.20
CA PRO A 398 11.64 33.99 21.79
C PRO A 398 12.82 33.17 21.26
N GLY A 399 13.16 33.34 19.99
CA GLY A 399 14.23 32.64 19.30
C GLY A 399 13.90 31.22 18.86
N ILE A 400 12.72 30.66 19.15
CA ILE A 400 12.31 29.32 18.74
C ILE A 400 11.16 29.43 17.71
N VAL A 401 11.35 28.82 16.55
CA VAL A 401 10.36 28.80 15.47
C VAL A 401 9.80 27.39 15.28
N TYR A 402 8.49 27.28 15.28
CA TYR A 402 7.73 26.09 14.92
C TYR A 402 7.41 26.09 13.44
N VAL A 403 7.52 24.92 12.81
CA VAL A 403 7.22 24.69 11.39
C VAL A 403 6.41 23.41 11.23
N ASP A 404 5.24 23.51 10.60
CA ASP A 404 4.44 22.34 10.19
C ASP A 404 4.45 22.23 8.65
N PRO A 405 5.33 21.41 8.08
CA PRO A 405 5.44 21.26 6.62
C PRO A 405 4.19 20.65 5.98
N SER A 406 3.28 20.06 6.75
CA SER A 406 2.03 19.49 6.23
C SER A 406 0.99 20.57 5.86
N ARG A 407 1.19 21.79 6.36
CA ARG A 407 0.25 22.92 6.17
C ARG A 407 0.82 24.08 5.36
N VAL A 408 2.08 23.97 4.88
CA VAL A 408 2.74 24.98 4.05
C VAL A 408 3.30 24.38 2.77
N THR A 409 3.35 25.18 1.71
CA THR A 409 4.03 24.86 0.45
C THR A 409 5.51 25.23 0.51
N ASP A 410 6.30 24.79 -0.49
CA ASP A 410 7.71 25.20 -0.61
C ASP A 410 7.85 26.71 -0.77
N GLU A 411 6.96 27.37 -1.55
CA GLU A 411 6.98 28.82 -1.76
C GLU A 411 6.70 29.58 -0.47
N GLU A 412 5.72 29.14 0.31
CA GLU A 412 5.38 29.73 1.61
C GLU A 412 6.53 29.57 2.61
N LEU A 413 7.21 28.42 2.61
CA LEU A 413 8.34 28.18 3.49
C LEU A 413 9.57 28.98 3.07
N ILE A 414 9.85 29.12 1.77
CA ILE A 414 10.91 29.96 1.23
C ILE A 414 10.69 31.42 1.61
N ALA A 415 9.45 31.90 1.61
CA ALA A 415 9.12 33.26 2.02
C ALA A 415 9.43 33.57 3.50
N GLN A 416 9.61 32.52 4.32
CA GLN A 416 9.95 32.60 5.74
C GLN A 416 11.45 32.37 6.02
N VAL A 417 12.29 32.30 4.99
CA VAL A 417 13.71 31.94 5.15
C VAL A 417 14.48 32.86 6.11
N ASP A 418 14.15 34.16 6.14
CA ASP A 418 14.77 35.12 7.07
C ASP A 418 14.40 34.79 8.52
N LEU A 419 13.13 34.44 8.79
CA LEU A 419 12.68 34.01 10.11
C LEU A 419 13.38 32.72 10.54
N LEU A 420 13.46 31.74 9.64
CA LEU A 420 14.09 30.44 9.92
C LEU A 420 15.58 30.55 10.14
N SER A 421 16.30 31.36 9.33
CA SER A 421 17.74 31.56 9.46
C SER A 421 18.14 32.40 10.68
N GLY A 422 17.23 33.25 11.17
CA GLY A 422 17.40 34.01 12.39
C GLY A 422 17.03 33.24 13.66
N ALA A 423 16.43 32.05 13.55
CA ALA A 423 16.04 31.25 14.70
C ALA A 423 17.26 30.65 15.42
N GLN A 424 17.19 30.61 16.74
CA GLN A 424 18.17 29.94 17.61
C GLN A 424 17.81 28.46 17.82
N GLY A 425 16.53 28.12 17.65
CA GLY A 425 16.02 26.76 17.72
C GLY A 425 14.85 26.55 16.77
N LEU A 426 14.69 25.36 16.24
CA LEU A 426 13.66 24.96 15.29
C LEU A 426 12.91 23.72 15.76
N VAL A 427 11.60 23.72 15.61
CA VAL A 427 10.75 22.54 15.80
C VAL A 427 9.98 22.27 14.52
N PHE A 428 10.34 21.17 13.83
CA PHE A 428 9.61 20.69 12.66
C PHE A 428 8.59 19.61 13.05
N ASP A 429 7.30 19.86 12.81
CA ASP A 429 6.24 18.89 13.07
C ASP A 429 6.02 17.96 11.86
N LEU A 430 6.55 16.76 11.94
CA LEU A 430 6.40 15.72 10.91
C LEU A 430 5.30 14.69 11.23
N ARG A 431 4.41 15.01 12.17
CA ARG A 431 3.20 14.23 12.46
C ARG A 431 2.11 14.39 11.38
N GLY A 432 2.48 14.81 10.20
CA GLY A 432 1.63 14.97 9.03
C GLY A 432 2.46 14.87 7.75
N ARG A 433 1.78 14.73 6.61
CA ARG A 433 2.46 14.61 5.31
C ARG A 433 2.89 15.99 4.81
N PRO A 434 4.19 16.28 4.66
CA PRO A 434 4.67 17.51 4.05
C PRO A 434 4.03 17.78 2.67
N ARG A 435 3.63 19.01 2.42
CA ARG A 435 3.04 19.44 1.13
C ARG A 435 4.10 19.75 0.08
N GLY A 436 5.31 20.06 0.52
CA GLY A 436 6.45 20.41 -0.33
C GLY A 436 7.47 19.28 -0.50
N SER A 437 8.61 19.65 -1.09
CA SER A 437 9.71 18.74 -1.47
C SER A 437 10.66 18.41 -0.31
N SER A 438 10.42 18.90 0.90
CA SER A 438 11.31 18.77 2.08
C SER A 438 12.72 19.33 1.87
N PHE A 439 12.89 20.31 0.97
CA PHE A 439 14.16 20.95 0.67
C PHE A 439 14.81 21.60 1.90
N PHE A 440 14.02 21.93 2.92
CA PHE A 440 14.50 22.51 4.17
C PHE A 440 15.59 21.66 4.85
N LEU A 441 15.59 20.34 4.64
CA LEU A 441 16.64 19.45 5.14
C LEU A 441 18.03 19.80 4.56
N SER A 442 18.08 20.30 3.32
CA SER A 442 19.31 20.76 2.68
C SER A 442 19.95 21.96 3.39
N HIS A 443 19.17 22.74 4.13
CA HIS A 443 19.66 23.85 4.94
C HIS A 443 20.19 23.42 6.33
N LEU A 444 19.99 22.14 6.70
CA LEU A 444 20.43 21.58 7.98
C LEU A 444 21.73 20.76 7.88
N THR A 445 22.29 20.60 6.69
CA THR A 445 23.50 19.81 6.47
C THR A 445 24.59 20.59 5.74
N ASP A 446 25.86 20.38 6.09
CA ASP A 446 27.03 20.91 5.38
C ASP A 446 27.58 19.92 4.35
N GLU A 447 27.10 18.68 4.39
CA GLU A 447 27.52 17.59 3.52
C GLU A 447 26.33 17.03 2.76
N LEU A 448 26.61 16.16 1.77
CA LEU A 448 25.57 15.45 1.03
C LEU A 448 24.78 14.54 1.98
N ALA A 449 23.52 14.86 2.22
CA ALA A 449 22.61 14.00 2.97
C ALA A 449 21.93 12.97 2.05
N LEU A 450 21.86 11.73 2.53
CA LEU A 450 21.25 10.61 1.82
C LEU A 450 19.97 10.16 2.53
N SER A 451 19.00 9.66 1.78
CA SER A 451 17.86 8.95 2.36
C SER A 451 18.20 7.49 2.67
N ALA A 452 17.26 6.76 3.26
CA ALA A 452 17.23 5.30 3.21
C ALA A 452 17.35 4.82 1.75
N ARG A 453 17.89 3.60 1.54
CA ARG A 453 17.90 2.97 0.23
C ARG A 453 16.48 2.55 -0.14
N MET A 454 16.07 2.92 -1.34
CA MET A 454 14.79 2.52 -1.95
C MET A 454 15.08 1.45 -2.99
N GLU A 455 14.83 0.21 -2.63
CA GLU A 455 15.22 -0.98 -3.38
C GLU A 455 14.02 -1.53 -4.15
N ARG A 456 14.07 -1.45 -5.48
CA ARG A 456 13.05 -1.97 -6.37
C ARG A 456 13.42 -3.39 -6.82
N PRO A 457 12.55 -4.41 -6.63
CA PRO A 457 12.87 -5.76 -7.01
C PRO A 457 13.00 -5.91 -8.52
N VAL A 458 14.03 -6.62 -8.96
CA VAL A 458 14.24 -7.06 -10.35
C VAL A 458 14.01 -8.56 -10.38
N ILE A 459 12.87 -8.97 -10.95
CA ILE A 459 12.36 -10.35 -10.92
C ILE A 459 12.46 -10.93 -12.32
N GLU A 460 13.19 -12.02 -12.45
CA GLU A 460 13.44 -12.72 -13.71
C GLU A 460 12.84 -14.13 -13.74
N ARG A 461 12.50 -14.68 -12.58
CA ARG A 461 11.96 -16.03 -12.40
C ARG A 461 10.80 -16.04 -11.42
N PRO A 462 9.90 -17.02 -11.53
CA PRO A 462 8.85 -17.23 -10.55
C PRO A 462 9.40 -17.32 -9.12
N ASP A 463 8.55 -17.03 -8.14
CA ASP A 463 8.83 -17.13 -6.72
C ASP A 463 10.05 -16.29 -6.29
N GLN A 464 10.29 -15.22 -7.02
CA GLN A 464 11.43 -14.32 -6.80
C GLN A 464 12.79 -15.05 -6.72
N GLN A 465 12.90 -16.23 -7.37
CA GLN A 465 14.15 -16.99 -7.40
C GLN A 465 15.28 -16.14 -7.99
N GLY A 466 16.31 -15.89 -7.16
CA GLY A 466 17.45 -15.06 -7.56
C GLY A 466 17.09 -13.59 -7.75
N VAL A 467 16.06 -13.09 -7.06
CA VAL A 467 15.69 -11.67 -7.08
C VAL A 467 16.90 -10.80 -6.75
N SER A 468 17.08 -9.75 -7.52
CA SER A 468 18.03 -8.67 -7.25
C SER A 468 17.27 -7.35 -7.06
N PHE A 469 17.97 -6.31 -6.59
CA PHE A 469 17.34 -5.03 -6.31
C PHE A 469 18.06 -3.91 -7.07
N SER A 470 17.27 -3.05 -7.70
CA SER A 470 17.75 -1.79 -8.25
C SER A 470 17.64 -0.73 -7.17
N GLU A 471 18.79 -0.25 -6.71
CA GLU A 471 18.87 0.74 -5.65
C GLU A 471 18.53 2.15 -6.14
N GLY A 472 17.82 2.90 -5.31
CA GLY A 472 17.49 4.30 -5.46
C GLY A 472 17.55 5.01 -4.11
N GLY A 473 17.16 6.28 -4.11
CA GLY A 473 17.12 7.11 -2.90
C GLY A 473 17.30 8.58 -3.23
N TRP A 474 17.13 9.42 -2.22
CA TRP A 474 17.31 10.86 -2.35
C TRP A 474 18.74 11.25 -2.04
N ARG A 475 19.17 12.31 -2.71
CA ARG A 475 20.48 12.92 -2.54
C ARG A 475 20.26 14.42 -2.36
N MET A 476 20.43 14.92 -1.15
CA MET A 476 20.16 16.30 -0.78
C MET A 476 21.47 17.06 -0.63
N GLN A 477 21.72 17.98 -1.56
CA GLN A 477 22.90 18.85 -1.49
C GLN A 477 22.70 19.95 -0.45
N PRO A 478 23.75 20.37 0.26
CA PRO A 478 23.69 21.50 1.17
C PRO A 478 23.19 22.79 0.47
N LEU A 479 22.35 23.55 1.13
CA LEU A 479 21.86 24.85 0.68
C LEU A 479 22.12 25.94 1.71
N LEU A 480 22.29 27.19 1.22
CA LEU A 480 22.36 28.38 2.06
C LEU A 480 21.02 29.15 2.01
N PRO A 481 20.66 29.88 3.06
CA PRO A 481 21.40 30.02 4.34
C PRO A 481 21.37 28.72 5.17
N ARG A 482 22.39 28.49 5.99
CA ARG A 482 22.36 27.42 6.99
C ARG A 482 21.37 27.78 8.09
N LEU A 483 20.58 26.78 8.47
CA LEU A 483 19.73 26.86 9.65
C LEU A 483 20.49 26.34 10.88
N THR A 484 19.99 26.66 12.07
CA THR A 484 20.60 26.19 13.32
C THR A 484 20.57 24.68 13.43
N SER A 485 21.60 24.08 14.03
CA SER A 485 21.64 22.67 14.39
C SER A 485 20.79 22.32 15.62
N ASN A 486 20.36 23.32 16.40
CA ASN A 486 19.44 23.13 17.52
C ASN A 486 18.01 22.91 16.99
N THR A 487 17.80 21.76 16.38
CA THR A 487 16.57 21.41 15.65
C THR A 487 15.98 20.11 16.18
N VAL A 488 14.66 20.12 16.39
CA VAL A 488 13.86 18.98 16.82
C VAL A 488 12.82 18.65 15.76
N PHE A 489 12.54 17.35 15.59
CA PHE A 489 11.52 16.82 14.69
C PHE A 489 10.50 16.02 15.49
N LEU A 490 9.22 16.41 15.42
CA LEU A 490 8.14 15.68 16.09
C LEU A 490 7.64 14.54 15.21
N SER A 491 7.41 13.38 15.80
CA SER A 491 6.94 12.17 15.11
C SER A 491 5.87 11.44 15.91
N ASN A 492 4.98 10.76 15.21
CA ASN A 492 4.07 9.74 15.73
C ASN A 492 3.58 8.81 14.60
N ALA A 493 2.62 7.93 14.87
CA ALA A 493 2.09 6.95 13.91
C ALA A 493 1.43 7.57 12.67
N THR A 494 1.07 8.87 12.68
CA THR A 494 0.53 9.56 11.49
C THR A 494 1.60 9.97 10.47
N ALA A 495 2.89 9.84 10.84
CA ALA A 495 4.01 9.96 9.92
C ALA A 495 4.11 8.68 9.07
N VAL A 496 3.41 8.65 7.92
CA VAL A 496 3.29 7.49 7.02
C VAL A 496 3.95 7.79 5.68
N SER A 497 4.82 6.90 5.17
CA SER A 497 5.40 6.97 3.82
C SER A 497 6.35 8.18 3.65
N TYR A 498 5.96 9.25 2.96
CA TYR A 498 6.81 10.40 2.68
C TYR A 498 7.40 11.08 3.94
N PRO A 499 6.64 11.35 5.03
CA PRO A 499 7.23 11.81 6.28
C PRO A 499 8.28 10.87 6.86
N GLU A 500 8.09 9.55 6.70
CA GLU A 500 9.08 8.56 7.14
C GLU A 500 10.38 8.65 6.33
N SER A 501 10.27 8.93 5.03
CA SER A 501 11.45 9.19 4.20
C SER A 501 12.20 10.44 4.68
N VAL A 502 11.47 11.49 5.09
CA VAL A 502 12.03 12.72 5.66
C VAL A 502 12.71 12.43 7.00
N LEU A 503 12.01 11.77 7.93
CA LEU A 503 12.56 11.34 9.22
C LEU A 503 13.76 10.42 9.05
N GLY A 504 13.76 9.54 8.05
CA GLY A 504 14.88 8.67 7.70
C GLY A 504 16.13 9.45 7.25
N VAL A 505 15.96 10.57 6.51
CA VAL A 505 17.07 11.50 6.21
C VAL A 505 17.58 12.15 7.49
N VAL A 506 16.67 12.63 8.35
CA VAL A 506 17.05 13.25 9.64
C VAL A 506 17.86 12.28 10.49
N LYS A 507 17.33 11.06 10.70
CA LYS A 507 17.97 10.04 11.54
C LYS A 507 19.33 9.61 10.98
N GLY A 508 19.38 9.26 9.69
CA GLY A 508 20.57 8.72 9.06
C GLY A 508 21.72 9.73 8.89
N ASN A 509 21.42 11.04 8.93
CA ASN A 509 22.44 12.10 8.80
C ASN A 509 22.56 12.97 10.05
N ALA A 510 21.92 12.57 11.16
CA ALA A 510 21.96 13.29 12.44
C ALA A 510 21.62 14.79 12.32
N LEU A 511 20.56 15.12 11.57
CA LEU A 511 20.18 16.53 11.29
C LEU A 511 19.41 17.21 12.43
N GLY A 512 19.12 16.51 13.50
CA GLY A 512 18.42 17.00 14.69
C GLY A 512 17.89 15.83 15.52
N THR A 513 17.21 16.15 16.62
CA THR A 513 16.64 15.17 17.55
C THR A 513 15.20 14.83 17.16
N ILE A 514 14.86 13.56 17.01
CA ILE A 514 13.48 13.10 16.75
C ILE A 514 12.81 12.81 18.09
N VAL A 515 11.62 13.38 18.31
CA VAL A 515 10.86 13.33 19.58
C VAL A 515 9.45 12.85 19.34
N GLY A 516 8.95 12.00 20.21
CA GLY A 516 7.56 11.51 20.18
C GLY A 516 7.45 9.99 20.07
N GLN A 517 6.60 9.51 19.20
CA GLN A 517 6.36 8.07 18.98
C GLN A 517 6.95 7.59 17.66
N ALA A 518 7.11 6.27 17.52
CA ALA A 518 7.54 5.66 16.26
C ALA A 518 6.60 6.02 15.11
N SER A 519 7.19 6.22 13.93
CA SER A 519 6.42 6.43 12.71
C SER A 519 5.68 5.13 12.27
N ALA A 520 4.92 5.21 11.20
CA ALA A 520 4.04 4.13 10.76
C ALA A 520 4.72 2.78 10.47
N GLY A 521 5.98 2.78 10.03
CA GLY A 521 6.61 1.56 9.51
C GLY A 521 6.07 1.13 8.15
N ALA A 522 5.52 2.08 7.41
CA ALA A 522 4.86 1.90 6.13
C ALA A 522 5.44 2.87 5.09
N ASN A 523 6.64 2.58 4.61
CA ASN A 523 7.35 3.42 3.65
C ASN A 523 7.67 2.65 2.36
N GLY A 524 7.81 3.39 1.26
CA GLY A 524 8.04 2.89 -0.09
C GLY A 524 6.91 3.26 -1.05
N ASN A 525 7.09 2.98 -2.34
CA ASN A 525 6.07 3.31 -3.34
C ASN A 525 4.89 2.35 -3.25
N VAL A 526 3.69 2.91 -3.12
CA VAL A 526 2.44 2.15 -3.20
C VAL A 526 2.23 1.65 -4.62
N THR A 527 1.98 0.38 -4.76
CA THR A 527 1.62 -0.29 -6.01
C THR A 527 0.15 -0.69 -6.00
N LEU A 528 -0.55 -0.42 -7.10
CA LEU A 528 -1.96 -0.73 -7.28
C LEU A 528 -2.11 -1.83 -8.34
N ALA A 529 -2.74 -2.94 -7.99
CA ALA A 529 -3.16 -3.96 -8.94
C ALA A 529 -4.68 -3.90 -9.16
N GLY A 530 -5.08 -3.77 -10.42
CA GLY A 530 -6.49 -3.88 -10.81
C GLY A 530 -6.93 -5.33 -10.85
N LEU A 531 -8.13 -5.60 -10.37
CA LEU A 531 -8.75 -6.91 -10.34
C LEU A 531 -10.08 -6.89 -11.13
N PRO A 532 -10.52 -8.03 -11.68
CA PRO A 532 -11.84 -8.16 -12.27
C PRO A 532 -12.94 -7.67 -11.33
N GLY A 533 -14.03 -7.13 -11.88
CA GLY A 533 -15.13 -6.58 -11.10
C GLY A 533 -14.91 -5.13 -10.63
N GLY A 534 -13.79 -4.51 -11.00
CA GLY A 534 -13.48 -3.12 -10.65
C GLY A 534 -12.81 -2.96 -9.28
N TYR A 535 -12.47 -4.05 -8.62
CA TYR A 535 -11.71 -4.05 -7.36
C TYR A 535 -10.25 -3.70 -7.59
N ARG A 536 -9.57 -3.31 -6.53
CA ARG A 536 -8.13 -3.03 -6.51
C ARG A 536 -7.53 -3.48 -5.20
N ILE A 537 -6.33 -4.04 -5.28
CA ILE A 537 -5.46 -4.18 -4.12
C ILE A 537 -4.30 -3.23 -4.23
N MET A 538 -3.77 -2.83 -3.08
CA MET A 538 -2.55 -2.01 -3.02
C MET A 538 -1.58 -2.58 -1.98
N PHE A 539 -0.30 -2.44 -2.28
CA PHE A 539 0.80 -2.90 -1.44
C PHE A 539 2.05 -2.07 -1.67
N THR A 540 3.04 -2.20 -0.80
CA THR A 540 4.34 -1.56 -0.97
C THR A 540 5.14 -2.30 -2.04
N GLY A 541 5.44 -1.66 -3.17
CA GLY A 541 6.10 -2.28 -4.33
C GLY A 541 7.62 -2.15 -4.35
N MET A 542 8.24 -1.58 -3.28
CA MET A 542 9.70 -1.49 -3.13
C MET A 542 10.09 -1.61 -1.66
N ARG A 543 11.30 -2.09 -1.41
CA ARG A 543 11.87 -2.15 -0.05
C ARG A 543 12.46 -0.80 0.33
N VAL A 544 12.37 -0.50 1.62
CA VAL A 544 13.10 0.60 2.24
C VAL A 544 14.03 0.03 3.29
N VAL A 545 15.32 0.26 3.10
CA VAL A 545 16.38 -0.19 3.99
C VAL A 545 17.08 1.03 4.57
N ASN A 546 17.10 1.14 5.89
CA ASN A 546 17.72 2.27 6.58
C ASN A 546 19.22 2.38 6.24
N GLN A 547 19.83 3.55 6.45
CA GLN A 547 21.24 3.77 6.09
C GLN A 547 22.19 2.84 6.83
N ASP A 548 21.85 2.41 8.05
CA ASP A 548 22.60 1.44 8.86
C ASP A 548 22.38 -0.03 8.43
N GLY A 549 21.54 -0.26 7.41
CA GLY A 549 21.18 -1.59 6.91
C GLY A 549 20.03 -2.26 7.65
N SER A 550 19.45 -1.62 8.66
CA SER A 550 18.28 -2.17 9.37
C SER A 550 17.01 -2.11 8.52
N VAL A 551 16.06 -3.00 8.85
CA VAL A 551 14.75 -3.06 8.20
C VAL A 551 13.87 -1.90 8.67
N HIS A 552 13.26 -1.19 7.74
CA HIS A 552 12.28 -0.13 8.03
C HIS A 552 10.84 -0.69 8.16
N HIS A 553 10.52 -1.71 7.38
CA HIS A 553 9.18 -2.29 7.27
C HIS A 553 8.66 -2.75 8.64
N ASN A 554 7.42 -2.36 8.98
CA ASN A 554 6.74 -2.62 10.25
C ASN A 554 7.42 -2.07 11.52
N ILE A 555 8.55 -1.36 11.39
CA ILE A 555 9.28 -0.74 12.49
C ILE A 555 9.12 0.79 12.45
N GLY A 556 9.35 1.38 11.28
CA GLY A 556 9.36 2.83 11.09
C GLY A 556 10.64 3.49 11.59
N VAL A 557 10.57 4.80 11.77
CA VAL A 557 11.63 5.60 12.39
C VAL A 557 11.33 5.69 13.87
N VAL A 558 12.20 5.07 14.69
CA VAL A 558 12.11 5.13 16.15
C VAL A 558 12.69 6.47 16.63
N PRO A 559 11.97 7.27 17.44
CA PRO A 559 12.47 8.53 17.97
C PRO A 559 13.72 8.39 18.82
N ASP A 560 14.50 9.48 18.95
CA ASP A 560 15.63 9.56 19.88
C ASP A 560 15.14 9.75 21.32
N VAL A 561 14.01 10.47 21.47
CA VAL A 561 13.33 10.69 22.75
C VAL A 561 11.88 10.25 22.59
N ILE A 562 11.53 9.14 23.27
CA ILE A 562 10.17 8.60 23.26
C ILE A 562 9.31 9.42 24.23
N VAL A 563 8.15 9.86 23.75
CA VAL A 563 7.15 10.59 24.54
C VAL A 563 5.78 9.96 24.26
N GLU A 564 5.17 9.43 25.31
CA GLU A 564 3.80 8.94 25.25
C GLU A 564 2.87 9.99 25.84
N PRO A 565 1.82 10.43 25.10
CA PRO A 565 0.80 11.32 25.63
C PRO A 565 0.08 10.70 26.83
N THR A 566 -0.48 11.56 27.69
CA THR A 566 -1.27 11.13 28.85
C THR A 566 -2.72 11.56 28.73
N ILE A 567 -3.64 10.81 29.36
CA ILE A 567 -5.06 11.19 29.45
C ILE A 567 -5.22 12.56 30.13
N ALA A 568 -4.44 12.79 31.18
CA ALA A 568 -4.43 14.07 31.89
C ALA A 568 -3.91 15.22 31.01
N GLY A 569 -2.88 14.96 30.20
CA GLY A 569 -2.34 15.92 29.22
C GLY A 569 -3.40 16.32 28.19
N LEU A 570 -4.05 15.32 27.58
CA LEU A 570 -5.16 15.57 26.64
C LEU A 570 -6.32 16.34 27.24
N ALA A 571 -6.76 15.94 28.45
CA ALA A 571 -7.84 16.64 29.17
C ALA A 571 -7.51 18.09 29.50
N ALA A 572 -6.22 18.42 29.68
CA ALA A 572 -5.71 19.77 29.87
C ALA A 572 -5.44 20.52 28.56
N GLY A 573 -5.67 19.90 27.39
CA GLY A 573 -5.41 20.51 26.08
C GLY A 573 -3.91 20.67 25.77
N ARG A 574 -3.04 19.83 26.34
CA ARG A 574 -1.58 19.87 26.17
C ARG A 574 -1.15 18.98 24.99
N ASP A 575 -0.18 19.43 24.26
CA ASP A 575 0.60 18.62 23.29
C ASP A 575 1.94 18.24 23.93
N GLU A 576 1.97 17.11 24.63
CA GLU A 576 3.13 16.68 25.42
C GLU A 576 4.34 16.34 24.54
N ILE A 577 4.11 15.92 23.28
CA ILE A 577 5.19 15.70 22.31
C ILE A 577 5.84 17.04 21.91
N LEU A 578 5.03 18.07 21.62
CA LEU A 578 5.53 19.42 21.34
C LEU A 578 6.24 20.02 22.54
N GLU A 579 5.67 19.87 23.74
CA GLU A 579 6.26 20.38 24.98
C GLU A 579 7.65 19.75 25.25
N ALA A 580 7.79 18.45 25.04
CA ALA A 580 9.08 17.77 25.17
C ALA A 580 10.09 18.25 24.11
N GLY A 581 9.64 18.43 22.87
CA GLY A 581 10.48 19.01 21.82
C GLY A 581 10.98 20.42 22.14
N LEU A 582 10.10 21.27 22.66
CA LEU A 582 10.48 22.61 23.11
C LEU A 582 11.46 22.60 24.30
N ALA A 583 11.31 21.65 25.22
CA ALA A 583 12.24 21.50 26.34
C ALA A 583 13.68 21.20 25.85
N ILE A 584 13.81 20.27 24.88
CA ILE A 584 15.11 19.93 24.28
C ILE A 584 15.74 21.13 23.57
N VAL A 585 14.95 21.88 22.78
CA VAL A 585 15.45 23.09 22.12
C VAL A 585 15.95 24.13 23.15
N ARG A 586 15.21 24.35 24.25
CA ARG A 586 15.61 25.28 25.32
C ARG A 586 16.90 24.85 26.02
N GLU A 587 17.09 23.55 26.25
CA GLU A 587 18.32 23.02 26.81
C GLU A 587 19.52 23.31 25.90
N GLY A 588 19.35 23.13 24.58
CA GLY A 588 20.36 23.47 23.58
C GLY A 588 20.73 24.97 23.58
N LEU A 589 19.75 25.88 23.83
CA LEU A 589 20.01 27.32 23.95
C LEU A 589 20.75 27.69 25.25
N SER A 590 20.68 26.84 26.27
CA SER A 590 21.26 27.11 27.59
C SER A 590 22.72 26.62 27.71
N GLN A 591 23.19 25.84 26.73
CA GLN A 591 24.57 25.36 26.69
C GLN A 591 25.44 26.41 25.98
N PRO A 592 26.60 26.80 26.59
CA PRO A 592 27.44 27.87 26.09
C PRO A 592 28.19 27.50 24.79
#